data_cb7c6fde8bedcb22a6ea29b06e2f5e0d
#
_entry.id   cb7c6fde8bedcb22a6ea29b06e2f5e0d
#
_cell.length_a   1.000
_cell.length_b   1.000
_cell.length_c   1.000
_cell.angle_alpha   90.00
_cell.angle_beta   90.00
_cell.angle_gamma   90.00
#
_symmetry.space_group_name_H-M   'P 1'
#
loop_
_entity.id
_entity.type
_entity.pdbx_description
1 polymer ?
#
loop_
_entity_poly.entity_id
_entity_poly.type
_entity_poly.pdbx_seq_one_letter_code
_entity_poly.pdbx_strand_id
1 'polypeptide(L)'
;MNIDFASNSKIKELLRMKKSGQFVFFEGFHTFEEALKADYIPDFVILKDERMLEDQFFHNNVFIEKCKNLNILIVKEEAIKRLSSEKSPTGIICIGKFPEQRDFGQSPWLYLDRIQDPGNLGTILRGALAFGCGGVFLSEDSCSIYNPKVIRSSAGAFFKVPFKKKNFKDIISDMRDDLEILSFSPRATMPFFNFEFKDKTLLVFGNEGDGISNSIICASNRVVCIPTESVESLNVAMSVNIVLAFLYFKRFC
;
A
#
# COMPACT_ATOMS: atom_id res chain seq x y z
N MET A 1 28.60 -5.57 -2.41
CA MET A 1 27.98 -4.98 -1.20
C MET A 1 29.04 -4.17 -0.48
N ASN A 2 28.68 -2.95 -0.06
CA ASN A 2 29.53 -2.10 0.77
C ASN A 2 28.99 -2.20 2.20
N ILE A 3 29.79 -2.77 3.11
CA ILE A 3 29.40 -2.94 4.52
C ILE A 3 30.26 -2.00 5.36
N ASP A 4 29.61 -1.09 6.09
CA ASP A 4 30.27 -0.08 6.91
C ASP A 4 29.60 0.05 8.29
N PHE A 5 30.38 0.43 9.29
CA PHE A 5 29.85 0.84 10.59
C PHE A 5 29.47 2.32 10.53
N ALA A 6 28.18 2.61 10.76
CA ALA A 6 27.68 3.96 10.63
C ALA A 6 28.23 4.90 11.73
N SER A 7 28.86 5.99 11.33
CA SER A 7 29.26 7.06 12.22
C SER A 7 28.04 7.83 12.79
N ASN A 8 28.24 8.56 13.88
CA ASN A 8 27.21 9.45 14.44
C ASN A 8 26.71 10.50 13.42
N SER A 9 27.59 10.96 12.52
CA SER A 9 27.24 11.87 11.43
C SER A 9 26.27 11.20 10.45
N LYS A 10 26.54 9.96 10.07
CA LYS A 10 25.69 9.18 9.17
C LYS A 10 24.31 8.91 9.78
N ILE A 11 24.24 8.56 11.06
CA ILE A 11 22.97 8.38 11.78
C ILE A 11 22.14 9.69 11.78
N LYS A 12 22.78 10.85 11.98
CA LYS A 12 22.09 12.15 11.88
C LYS A 12 21.57 12.42 10.48
N GLU A 13 22.32 12.07 9.44
CA GLU A 13 21.88 12.17 8.04
C GLU A 13 20.64 11.31 7.79
N LEU A 14 20.66 10.02 8.18
CA LEU A 14 19.54 9.09 8.03
C LEU A 14 18.27 9.61 8.76
N LEU A 15 18.43 10.19 9.95
CA LEU A 15 17.32 10.81 10.69
C LEU A 15 16.76 12.05 9.98
N ARG A 16 17.60 12.83 9.27
CA ARG A 16 17.14 13.94 8.42
C ARG A 16 16.38 13.42 7.21
N MET A 17 16.86 12.36 6.55
CA MET A 17 16.16 11.70 5.46
C MET A 17 14.76 11.23 5.91
N LYS A 18 14.66 10.62 7.09
CA LYS A 18 13.36 10.19 7.67
C LYS A 18 12.39 11.37 7.85
N LYS A 19 12.89 12.52 8.34
CA LYS A 19 12.08 13.71 8.57
C LYS A 19 11.70 14.46 7.29
N SER A 20 12.47 14.32 6.22
CA SER A 20 12.23 15.06 4.96
C SER A 20 10.96 14.59 4.23
N GLY A 21 10.49 13.36 4.50
CA GLY A 21 9.35 12.77 3.79
C GLY A 21 9.61 12.47 2.31
N GLN A 22 10.88 12.51 1.86
CA GLN A 22 11.27 12.28 0.47
C GLN A 22 11.80 10.86 0.20
N PHE A 23 11.80 10.03 1.24
CA PHE A 23 12.30 8.66 1.18
C PHE A 23 11.28 7.68 1.76
N VAL A 24 11.31 6.46 1.24
CA VAL A 24 10.58 5.33 1.81
C VAL A 24 11.41 4.71 2.91
N PHE A 25 10.79 4.51 4.07
CA PHE A 25 11.35 3.79 5.21
C PHE A 25 10.48 2.57 5.49
N PHE A 26 11.08 1.39 5.49
CA PHE A 26 10.38 0.16 5.83
C PHE A 26 11.26 -0.79 6.61
N GLU A 27 10.63 -1.73 7.32
CA GLU A 27 11.30 -2.59 8.29
C GLU A 27 10.92 -4.06 8.08
N GLY A 28 11.83 -4.95 8.45
CA GLY A 28 11.62 -6.39 8.45
C GLY A 28 12.10 -7.10 7.18
N PHE A 29 12.66 -8.30 7.37
CA PHE A 29 13.20 -9.15 6.29
C PHE A 29 12.14 -9.48 5.24
N HIS A 30 10.94 -9.86 5.66
CA HIS A 30 9.86 -10.19 4.73
C HIS A 30 9.50 -9.02 3.81
N THR A 31 9.37 -7.79 4.36
CA THR A 31 9.07 -6.61 3.55
C THR A 31 10.21 -6.30 2.58
N PHE A 32 11.45 -6.49 3.01
CA PHE A 32 12.61 -6.30 2.15
C PHE A 32 12.67 -7.34 1.04
N GLU A 33 12.41 -8.60 1.34
CA GLU A 33 12.34 -9.67 0.34
C GLU A 33 11.27 -9.38 -0.73
N GLU A 34 10.07 -8.95 -0.31
CA GLU A 34 9.00 -8.59 -1.23
C GLU A 34 9.32 -7.34 -2.07
N ALA A 35 10.07 -6.39 -1.50
CA ALA A 35 10.61 -5.24 -2.25
C ALA A 35 11.55 -5.71 -3.37
N LEU A 36 12.49 -6.60 -3.06
CA LEU A 36 13.42 -7.17 -4.05
C LEU A 36 12.69 -7.98 -5.13
N LYS A 37 11.67 -8.78 -4.76
CA LYS A 37 10.84 -9.51 -5.73
C LYS A 37 10.08 -8.57 -6.67
N ALA A 38 9.81 -7.34 -6.23
CA ALA A 38 9.19 -6.29 -7.01
C ALA A 38 10.18 -5.38 -7.76
N ASP A 39 11.46 -5.76 -7.80
CA ASP A 39 12.57 -5.02 -8.41
C ASP A 39 12.86 -3.66 -7.73
N TYR A 40 12.40 -3.49 -6.50
CA TYR A 40 12.73 -2.32 -5.70
C TYR A 40 13.97 -2.58 -4.84
N ILE A 41 15.05 -1.84 -5.10
CA ILE A 41 16.32 -1.92 -4.36
C ILE A 41 16.45 -0.64 -3.52
N PRO A 42 16.52 -0.74 -2.18
CA PRO A 42 16.74 0.44 -1.34
C PRO A 42 18.16 1.00 -1.49
N ASP A 43 18.35 2.27 -1.20
CA ASP A 43 19.68 2.92 -1.20
C ASP A 43 20.54 2.43 -0.02
N PHE A 44 19.90 2.16 1.13
CA PHE A 44 20.54 1.68 2.35
C PHE A 44 19.76 0.55 3.01
N VAL A 45 20.47 -0.43 3.53
CA VAL A 45 19.98 -1.40 4.51
C VAL A 45 20.74 -1.20 5.81
N ILE A 46 20.02 -1.01 6.90
CA ILE A 46 20.57 -0.73 8.22
C ILE A 46 20.31 -1.94 9.11
N LEU A 47 21.34 -2.50 9.70
CA LEU A 47 21.28 -3.66 10.58
C LEU A 47 21.75 -3.29 11.98
N LYS A 48 21.09 -3.84 12.99
CA LYS A 48 21.46 -3.61 14.40
C LYS A 48 22.72 -4.37 14.83
N ASP A 49 23.11 -5.40 14.08
CA ASP A 49 24.19 -6.30 14.43
C ASP A 49 24.77 -6.94 13.14
N GLU A 50 26.09 -7.04 13.06
CA GLU A 50 26.80 -7.68 11.95
C GLU A 50 26.42 -9.16 11.78
N ARG A 51 26.14 -9.87 12.87
CA ARG A 51 25.68 -11.27 12.86
C ARG A 51 24.41 -11.49 12.07
N MET A 52 23.58 -10.44 11.87
CA MET A 52 22.40 -10.54 11.01
C MET A 52 22.75 -10.84 9.54
N LEU A 53 24.00 -10.60 9.11
CA LEU A 53 24.48 -10.97 7.76
C LEU A 53 24.60 -12.49 7.59
N GLU A 54 24.61 -13.25 8.68
CA GLU A 54 24.63 -14.72 8.65
C GLU A 54 23.23 -15.31 8.36
N ASP A 55 22.15 -14.48 8.38
CA ASP A 55 20.81 -14.92 8.05
C ASP A 55 20.74 -15.45 6.61
N GLN A 56 20.02 -16.55 6.43
CA GLN A 56 19.82 -17.20 5.13
C GLN A 56 19.31 -16.24 4.05
N PHE A 57 18.61 -15.18 4.45
CA PHE A 57 18.15 -14.14 3.54
C PHE A 57 19.29 -13.52 2.72
N PHE A 58 20.42 -13.19 3.35
CA PHE A 58 21.57 -12.58 2.67
C PHE A 58 22.36 -13.55 1.78
N HIS A 59 22.10 -14.86 1.89
CA HIS A 59 22.75 -15.92 1.12
C HIS A 59 21.87 -16.47 -0.01
N ASN A 60 20.64 -15.98 -0.16
CA ASN A 60 19.80 -16.42 -1.27
C ASN A 60 20.21 -15.76 -2.60
N ASN A 61 19.97 -16.47 -3.71
CA ASN A 61 20.40 -16.03 -5.04
C ASN A 61 19.77 -14.70 -5.44
N VAL A 62 18.50 -14.46 -5.08
CA VAL A 62 17.79 -13.21 -5.41
C VAL A 62 18.48 -12.02 -4.76
N PHE A 63 18.87 -12.15 -3.48
CA PHE A 63 19.60 -11.09 -2.78
C PHE A 63 20.98 -10.85 -3.43
N ILE A 64 21.76 -11.93 -3.64
CA ILE A 64 23.11 -11.85 -4.18
C ILE A 64 23.11 -11.17 -5.57
N GLU A 65 22.18 -11.53 -6.44
CA GLU A 65 22.11 -10.97 -7.79
C GLU A 65 21.70 -9.49 -7.79
N LYS A 66 20.67 -9.14 -7.03
CA LYS A 66 20.08 -7.79 -7.03
C LYS A 66 20.84 -6.78 -6.17
N CYS A 67 21.53 -7.24 -5.14
CA CYS A 67 22.12 -6.36 -4.12
C CYS A 67 23.64 -6.22 -4.18
N LYS A 68 24.28 -6.46 -5.35
CA LYS A 68 25.74 -6.37 -5.53
C LYS A 68 26.35 -5.03 -5.07
N ASN A 69 25.63 -3.93 -5.26
CA ASN A 69 26.09 -2.57 -4.93
C ASN A 69 25.33 -1.95 -3.75
N LEU A 70 24.62 -2.75 -2.96
CA LEU A 70 23.84 -2.27 -1.83
C LEU A 70 24.75 -1.76 -0.72
N ASN A 71 24.38 -0.61 -0.13
CA ASN A 71 25.04 -0.06 1.04
C ASN A 71 24.39 -0.62 2.32
N ILE A 72 25.14 -1.43 3.05
CA ILE A 72 24.73 -1.99 4.34
C ILE A 72 25.44 -1.22 5.45
N LEU A 73 24.66 -0.71 6.40
CA LEU A 73 25.16 0.05 7.53
C LEU A 73 24.88 -0.70 8.83
N ILE A 74 25.94 -1.06 9.55
CA ILE A 74 25.81 -1.63 10.89
C ILE A 74 25.71 -0.49 11.89
N VAL A 75 24.70 -0.53 12.74
CA VAL A 75 24.45 0.49 13.77
C VAL A 75 24.22 -0.13 15.14
N LYS A 76 24.45 0.64 16.20
CA LYS A 76 24.10 0.20 17.55
C LYS A 76 22.58 0.18 17.76
N GLU A 77 22.13 -0.61 18.73
CA GLU A 77 20.70 -0.80 19.03
C GLU A 77 19.97 0.53 19.31
N GLU A 78 20.63 1.49 19.99
CA GLU A 78 20.04 2.81 20.24
C GLU A 78 19.75 3.58 18.95
N ALA A 79 20.56 3.40 17.92
CA ALA A 79 20.33 4.04 16.63
C ALA A 79 19.16 3.37 15.87
N ILE A 80 19.04 2.05 15.94
CA ILE A 80 17.87 1.34 15.40
C ILE A 80 16.58 1.86 16.06
N LYS A 81 16.54 1.95 17.39
CA LYS A 81 15.36 2.48 18.12
C LYS A 81 14.97 3.90 17.69
N ARG A 82 15.94 4.75 17.35
CA ARG A 82 15.68 6.12 16.87
C ARG A 82 15.23 6.17 15.41
N LEU A 83 15.73 5.27 14.58
CA LEU A 83 15.40 5.19 13.16
C LEU A 83 14.10 4.44 12.92
N SER A 84 13.77 3.46 13.74
CA SER A 84 12.55 2.66 13.63
C SER A 84 11.28 3.48 13.84
N SER A 85 10.20 3.00 13.26
CA SER A 85 8.82 3.45 13.49
C SER A 85 8.06 2.49 14.42
N GLU A 86 8.72 1.40 14.85
CA GLU A 86 8.14 0.34 15.65
C GLU A 86 8.52 0.47 17.12
N LYS A 87 7.60 0.04 18.01
CA LYS A 87 7.89 -0.09 19.45
C LYS A 87 8.94 -1.17 19.73
N SER A 88 8.91 -2.24 18.93
CA SER A 88 9.86 -3.36 19.01
C SER A 88 10.49 -3.60 17.64
N PRO A 89 11.57 -2.87 17.30
CA PRO A 89 12.21 -2.98 15.99
C PRO A 89 12.73 -4.38 15.70
N THR A 90 12.53 -4.85 14.47
CA THR A 90 13.06 -6.15 13.99
C THR A 90 14.58 -6.16 13.84
N GLY A 91 15.21 -4.98 13.86
CA GLY A 91 16.66 -4.83 13.74
C GLY A 91 17.15 -4.61 12.30
N ILE A 92 16.24 -4.64 11.31
CA ILE A 92 16.54 -4.28 9.93
C ILE A 92 15.63 -3.14 9.48
N ILE A 93 16.24 -2.08 8.93
CA ILE A 93 15.54 -0.92 8.35
C ILE A 93 16.09 -0.68 6.95
N CYS A 94 15.22 -0.55 5.99
CA CYS A 94 15.55 -0.20 4.62
C CYS A 94 15.14 1.24 4.32
N ILE A 95 15.99 1.96 3.59
CA ILE A 95 15.74 3.34 3.17
C ILE A 95 16.01 3.45 1.68
N GLY A 96 15.08 4.02 0.93
CA GLY A 96 15.26 4.24 -0.50
C GLY A 96 14.38 5.37 -1.01
N LYS A 97 14.56 5.73 -2.27
CA LYS A 97 13.70 6.69 -2.97
C LYS A 97 12.28 6.15 -3.11
N PHE A 98 11.33 7.01 -3.43
CA PHE A 98 9.98 6.54 -3.79
C PHE A 98 10.06 5.59 -4.99
N PRO A 99 9.32 4.45 -4.95
CA PRO A 99 9.28 3.56 -6.10
C PRO A 99 8.71 4.28 -7.33
N GLU A 100 9.19 3.88 -8.49
CA GLU A 100 8.61 4.35 -9.74
C GLU A 100 7.14 3.99 -9.81
N GLN A 101 6.33 4.90 -10.35
CA GLN A 101 4.91 4.68 -10.54
C GLN A 101 4.72 3.60 -11.61
N ARG A 102 3.95 2.58 -11.26
CA ARG A 102 3.55 1.54 -12.22
C ARG A 102 2.32 1.99 -13.00
N ASP A 103 2.22 1.55 -14.23
CA ASP A 103 1.01 1.75 -15.03
C ASP A 103 -0.15 0.96 -14.42
N PHE A 104 -1.33 1.55 -14.49
CA PHE A 104 -2.55 0.89 -14.04
C PHE A 104 -2.89 -0.26 -14.98
N GLY A 105 -3.19 -1.42 -14.39
CA GLY A 105 -3.68 -2.60 -15.09
C GLY A 105 -5.16 -2.48 -15.50
N GLN A 106 -5.72 -3.62 -15.89
CA GLN A 106 -7.14 -3.70 -16.22
C GLN A 106 -8.03 -3.51 -14.98
N SER A 107 -9.26 -3.04 -15.21
CA SER A 107 -10.32 -2.95 -14.20
C SER A 107 -10.55 -4.29 -13.46
N PRO A 108 -11.04 -4.27 -12.22
CA PRO A 108 -11.53 -3.09 -11.50
C PRO A 108 -10.42 -2.20 -10.94
N TRP A 109 -10.69 -0.92 -10.84
CA TRP A 109 -9.87 0.04 -10.11
C TRP A 109 -10.56 0.44 -8.82
N LEU A 110 -9.77 0.86 -7.82
CA LEU A 110 -10.27 1.41 -6.56
C LEU A 110 -10.11 2.93 -6.53
N TYR A 111 -11.10 3.62 -5.99
CA TYR A 111 -10.98 4.99 -5.49
C TYR A 111 -11.26 5.01 -3.99
N LEU A 112 -10.30 5.50 -3.22
CA LEU A 112 -10.35 5.57 -1.78
C LEU A 112 -10.53 7.03 -1.35
N ASP A 113 -11.74 7.38 -0.88
CA ASP A 113 -12.09 8.72 -0.48
C ASP A 113 -11.76 8.97 0.99
N ARG A 114 -10.71 9.74 1.27
CA ARG A 114 -10.32 10.21 2.61
C ARG A 114 -10.05 9.08 3.62
N ILE A 115 -9.40 8.01 3.21
CA ILE A 115 -8.98 6.93 4.11
C ILE A 115 -7.92 7.44 5.08
N GLN A 116 -8.17 7.32 6.41
CA GLN A 116 -7.31 7.90 7.45
C GLN A 116 -6.42 6.88 8.16
N ASP A 117 -6.86 5.64 8.37
CA ASP A 117 -6.02 4.63 9.04
C ASP A 117 -5.04 3.99 8.06
N PRO A 118 -3.70 4.13 8.32
CA PRO A 118 -2.67 3.52 7.48
C PRO A 118 -2.74 1.98 7.48
N GLY A 119 -3.27 1.36 8.54
CA GLY A 119 -3.46 -0.09 8.61
C GLY A 119 -4.51 -0.57 7.62
N ASN A 120 -5.63 0.16 7.51
CA ASN A 120 -6.67 -0.10 6.51
C ASN A 120 -6.11 0.05 5.10
N LEU A 121 -5.40 1.15 4.81
CA LEU A 121 -4.82 1.37 3.49
C LEU A 121 -3.86 0.24 3.09
N GLY A 122 -2.97 -0.19 3.98
CA GLY A 122 -2.07 -1.30 3.68
C GLY A 122 -2.81 -2.63 3.46
N THR A 123 -3.85 -2.91 4.26
CA THR A 123 -4.70 -4.10 4.09
C THR A 123 -5.46 -4.07 2.76
N ILE A 124 -5.92 -2.89 2.33
CA ILE A 124 -6.54 -2.70 1.00
C ILE A 124 -5.53 -3.00 -0.11
N LEU A 125 -4.31 -2.47 -0.04
CA LEU A 125 -3.27 -2.77 -1.04
C LEU A 125 -3.00 -4.28 -1.13
N ARG A 126 -2.94 -4.97 0.02
CA ARG A 126 -2.74 -6.42 0.04
C ARG A 126 -3.86 -7.17 -0.67
N GLY A 127 -5.12 -6.79 -0.42
CA GLY A 127 -6.27 -7.36 -1.13
C GLY A 127 -6.30 -7.00 -2.61
N ALA A 128 -5.95 -5.77 -2.96
CA ALA A 128 -5.84 -5.33 -4.35
C ALA A 128 -4.85 -6.19 -5.14
N LEU A 129 -3.68 -6.50 -4.54
CA LEU A 129 -2.72 -7.44 -5.14
C LEU A 129 -3.28 -8.86 -5.24
N ALA A 130 -3.87 -9.36 -4.15
CA ALA A 130 -4.34 -10.75 -4.07
C ALA A 130 -5.44 -11.06 -5.09
N PHE A 131 -6.31 -10.10 -5.35
CA PHE A 131 -7.49 -10.29 -6.21
C PHE A 131 -7.37 -9.59 -7.57
N GLY A 132 -6.16 -9.16 -7.97
CA GLY A 132 -5.89 -8.64 -9.31
C GLY A 132 -6.60 -7.32 -9.61
N CYS A 133 -6.69 -6.41 -8.63
CA CYS A 133 -7.13 -5.04 -8.87
C CYS A 133 -6.09 -4.30 -9.72
N GLY A 134 -6.53 -3.59 -10.75
CA GLY A 134 -5.67 -2.91 -11.72
C GLY A 134 -4.96 -1.68 -11.16
N GLY A 135 -5.41 -1.13 -10.03
CA GLY A 135 -4.75 -0.02 -9.37
C GLY A 135 -5.64 0.72 -8.37
N VAL A 136 -5.01 1.55 -7.54
CA VAL A 136 -5.65 2.25 -6.43
C VAL A 136 -5.45 3.75 -6.57
N PHE A 137 -6.53 4.48 -6.74
CA PHE A 137 -6.55 5.93 -6.62
C PHE A 137 -6.86 6.32 -5.16
N LEU A 138 -6.17 7.34 -4.66
CA LEU A 138 -6.39 7.91 -3.35
C LEU A 138 -6.77 9.38 -3.50
N SER A 139 -7.74 9.84 -2.73
CA SER A 139 -8.00 11.28 -2.59
C SER A 139 -6.81 11.98 -1.95
N GLU A 140 -6.67 13.29 -2.20
CA GLU A 140 -5.58 14.09 -1.62
C GLU A 140 -5.57 14.06 -0.09
N ASP A 141 -6.75 14.01 0.52
CA ASP A 141 -6.95 14.00 1.98
C ASP A 141 -6.78 12.61 2.61
N SER A 142 -6.47 11.57 1.85
CA SER A 142 -6.13 10.26 2.41
C SER A 142 -4.75 10.28 3.07
N CYS A 143 -4.55 9.40 4.05
CA CYS A 143 -3.25 9.23 4.71
C CYS A 143 -2.14 8.96 3.68
N SER A 144 -0.91 9.25 4.05
CA SER A 144 0.22 9.03 3.15
C SER A 144 0.41 7.53 2.87
N ILE A 145 0.44 7.16 1.60
CA ILE A 145 0.73 5.78 1.18
C ILE A 145 2.16 5.36 1.52
N TYR A 146 3.07 6.33 1.68
CA TYR A 146 4.45 6.12 2.09
C TYR A 146 4.63 6.00 3.61
N ASN A 147 3.54 6.02 4.37
CA ASN A 147 3.61 5.81 5.81
C ASN A 147 4.16 4.39 6.10
N PRO A 148 5.18 4.23 6.97
CA PRO A 148 5.75 2.92 7.30
C PRO A 148 4.71 1.88 7.75
N LYS A 149 3.62 2.31 8.43
CA LYS A 149 2.52 1.42 8.82
C LYS A 149 1.74 0.90 7.60
N VAL A 150 1.58 1.70 6.52
CA VAL A 150 0.97 1.24 5.25
C VAL A 150 1.84 0.17 4.62
N ILE A 151 3.13 0.46 4.47
CA ILE A 151 4.08 -0.45 3.82
C ILE A 151 4.11 -1.80 4.55
N ARG A 152 4.20 -1.78 5.89
CA ARG A 152 4.19 -2.98 6.71
C ARG A 152 2.88 -3.77 6.57
N SER A 153 1.73 -3.11 6.74
CA SER A 153 0.42 -3.79 6.68
C SER A 153 0.06 -4.29 5.28
N SER A 154 0.70 -3.76 4.23
CA SER A 154 0.54 -4.24 2.86
C SER A 154 1.26 -5.57 2.57
N ALA A 155 2.16 -6.04 3.46
CA ALA A 155 2.94 -7.25 3.28
C ALA A 155 3.61 -7.33 1.88
N GLY A 156 4.24 -6.21 1.45
CA GLY A 156 4.93 -6.10 0.17
C GLY A 156 4.06 -5.67 -1.02
N ALA A 157 2.73 -5.64 -0.90
CA ALA A 157 1.84 -5.19 -1.98
C ALA A 157 2.09 -3.73 -2.38
N PHE A 158 2.57 -2.90 -1.46
CA PHE A 158 3.00 -1.53 -1.73
C PHE A 158 3.96 -1.42 -2.92
N PHE A 159 4.88 -2.36 -3.09
CA PHE A 159 5.86 -2.35 -4.17
C PHE A 159 5.32 -2.90 -5.51
N LYS A 160 4.13 -3.50 -5.53
CA LYS A 160 3.59 -4.24 -6.67
C LYS A 160 2.31 -3.63 -7.24
N VAL A 161 1.44 -3.08 -6.38
CA VAL A 161 0.15 -2.49 -6.78
C VAL A 161 0.38 -1.09 -7.33
N PRO A 162 -0.12 -0.76 -8.53
CA PRO A 162 -0.15 0.62 -9.01
C PRO A 162 -1.03 1.49 -8.11
N PHE A 163 -0.54 2.67 -7.75
CA PHE A 163 -1.33 3.63 -6.98
C PHE A 163 -1.05 5.07 -7.40
N LYS A 164 -2.02 5.95 -7.21
CA LYS A 164 -1.87 7.38 -7.51
C LYS A 164 -2.78 8.22 -6.63
N LYS A 165 -2.26 9.30 -6.04
CA LYS A 165 -3.11 10.36 -5.51
C LYS A 165 -3.68 11.16 -6.66
N LYS A 166 -5.01 11.32 -6.70
CA LYS A 166 -5.70 12.03 -7.76
C LYS A 166 -7.10 12.47 -7.32
N ASN A 167 -7.50 13.67 -7.72
CA ASN A 167 -8.86 14.14 -7.52
C ASN A 167 -9.86 13.28 -8.30
N PHE A 168 -11.01 13.02 -7.70
CA PHE A 168 -12.06 12.21 -8.31
C PHE A 168 -12.56 12.78 -9.66
N LYS A 169 -12.70 14.12 -9.73
CA LYS A 169 -13.10 14.81 -10.98
C LYS A 169 -12.13 14.58 -12.13
N ASP A 170 -10.83 14.57 -11.81
CA ASP A 170 -9.78 14.36 -12.82
C ASP A 170 -9.79 12.92 -13.34
N ILE A 171 -10.12 11.94 -12.47
CA ILE A 171 -10.27 10.53 -12.88
C ILE A 171 -11.43 10.40 -13.87
N ILE A 172 -12.59 10.98 -13.54
CA ILE A 172 -13.75 10.95 -14.45
C ILE A 172 -13.42 11.63 -15.77
N SER A 173 -12.70 12.76 -15.73
CA SER A 173 -12.31 13.49 -16.94
C SER A 173 -11.39 12.69 -17.86
N ASP A 174 -10.44 11.94 -17.28
CA ASP A 174 -9.47 11.16 -18.04
C ASP A 174 -10.04 9.83 -18.58
N MET A 175 -11.03 9.25 -17.89
CA MET A 175 -11.58 7.92 -18.17
C MET A 175 -12.98 7.95 -18.82
N ARG A 176 -13.36 9.03 -19.49
CA ARG A 176 -14.73 9.42 -19.88
C ARG A 176 -15.59 8.36 -20.57
N ASP A 177 -15.01 7.46 -21.35
CA ASP A 177 -15.81 6.53 -22.14
C ASP A 177 -15.99 5.20 -21.42
N ASP A 178 -17.25 4.83 -21.13
CA ASP A 178 -17.70 3.56 -20.55
C ASP A 178 -17.27 3.25 -19.11
N LEU A 179 -16.78 4.25 -18.34
CA LEU A 179 -16.46 4.06 -16.95
C LEU A 179 -17.73 3.91 -16.10
N GLU A 180 -17.90 2.77 -15.46
CA GLU A 180 -18.91 2.55 -14.45
C GLU A 180 -18.36 2.87 -13.05
N ILE A 181 -19.02 3.79 -12.35
CA ILE A 181 -18.64 4.21 -11.00
C ILE A 181 -19.63 3.62 -10.00
N LEU A 182 -19.15 2.72 -9.15
CA LEU A 182 -19.91 2.05 -8.11
C LEU A 182 -19.44 2.52 -6.73
N SER A 183 -20.28 3.27 -6.04
CA SER A 183 -20.02 3.72 -4.67
C SER A 183 -20.62 2.77 -3.64
N PHE A 184 -19.80 2.37 -2.67
CA PHE A 184 -20.20 1.45 -1.60
C PHE A 184 -20.57 2.20 -0.34
N SER A 185 -21.85 2.12 0.02
CA SER A 185 -22.40 2.77 1.22
C SER A 185 -23.28 1.80 2.01
N PRO A 186 -23.13 1.73 3.33
CA PRO A 186 -24.03 0.90 4.17
C PRO A 186 -25.47 1.41 4.15
N ARG A 187 -25.69 2.66 3.73
CA ARG A 187 -27.04 3.26 3.63
C ARG A 187 -27.77 2.92 2.32
N ALA A 188 -27.11 2.29 1.37
CA ALA A 188 -27.74 1.86 0.13
C ALA A 188 -28.64 0.63 0.37
N THR A 189 -29.64 0.48 -0.49
CA THR A 189 -30.61 -0.63 -0.41
C THR A 189 -30.33 -1.73 -1.42
N MET A 190 -29.52 -1.45 -2.44
CA MET A 190 -29.20 -2.39 -3.50
C MET A 190 -27.95 -3.22 -3.15
N PRO A 191 -28.06 -4.54 -2.98
CA PRO A 191 -26.90 -5.41 -2.79
C PRO A 191 -25.98 -5.40 -4.02
N PHE A 192 -24.66 -5.30 -3.80
CA PHE A 192 -23.68 -5.18 -4.89
C PHE A 192 -23.58 -6.44 -5.77
N PHE A 193 -23.88 -7.61 -5.24
CA PHE A 193 -23.79 -8.89 -5.96
C PHE A 193 -24.94 -9.13 -6.95
N ASN A 194 -26.02 -8.33 -6.89
CA ASN A 194 -27.13 -8.35 -7.86
C ASN A 194 -26.81 -7.60 -9.17
N PHE A 195 -25.54 -7.35 -9.40
CA PHE A 195 -25.06 -6.43 -10.42
C PHE A 195 -24.17 -7.14 -11.45
N GLU A 196 -24.32 -6.79 -12.72
CA GLU A 196 -23.33 -7.08 -13.74
C GLU A 196 -22.34 -5.92 -13.82
N PHE A 197 -21.08 -6.20 -13.51
CA PHE A 197 -20.01 -5.23 -13.56
C PHE A 197 -19.54 -5.06 -15.01
N LYS A 198 -19.34 -3.83 -15.43
CA LYS A 198 -18.78 -3.54 -16.74
C LYS A 198 -17.28 -3.79 -16.78
N ASP A 199 -16.74 -3.87 -18.00
CA ASP A 199 -15.30 -4.07 -18.21
C ASP A 199 -14.45 -2.95 -17.59
N LYS A 200 -14.97 -1.71 -17.56
CA LYS A 200 -14.30 -0.56 -16.93
C LYS A 200 -15.10 -0.13 -15.69
N THR A 201 -14.73 -0.63 -14.54
CA THR A 201 -15.41 -0.33 -13.26
C THR A 201 -14.47 0.32 -12.25
N LEU A 202 -14.90 1.45 -11.70
CA LEU A 202 -14.26 2.13 -10.56
C LEU A 202 -15.09 1.88 -9.31
N LEU A 203 -14.52 1.18 -8.35
CA LEU A 203 -15.12 0.87 -7.06
C LEU A 203 -14.72 1.96 -6.06
N VAL A 204 -15.70 2.64 -5.49
CA VAL A 204 -15.46 3.76 -4.58
C VAL A 204 -15.79 3.35 -3.16
N PHE A 205 -14.83 3.57 -2.25
CA PHE A 205 -14.98 3.35 -0.82
C PHE A 205 -14.58 4.61 -0.07
N GLY A 206 -15.32 4.93 0.99
CA GLY A 206 -15.16 6.16 1.73
C GLY A 206 -14.48 6.02 3.08
N ASN A 207 -14.34 7.17 3.73
CA ASN A 207 -13.81 7.32 5.09
C ASN A 207 -14.54 6.42 6.10
N GLU A 208 -13.81 5.97 7.11
CA GLU A 208 -14.30 5.05 8.15
C GLU A 208 -15.45 5.66 9.00
N GLY A 209 -15.48 6.97 9.18
CA GLY A 209 -16.52 7.67 9.94
C GLY A 209 -17.61 8.29 9.06
N ASP A 210 -17.21 9.15 8.11
CA ASP A 210 -18.13 9.95 7.31
C ASP A 210 -18.63 9.25 6.04
N GLY A 211 -18.01 8.15 5.65
CA GLY A 211 -18.30 7.46 4.39
C GLY A 211 -17.79 8.23 3.16
N ILE A 212 -18.48 8.07 2.05
CA ILE A 212 -18.13 8.70 0.77
C ILE A 212 -18.69 10.12 0.71
N SER A 213 -17.91 11.05 0.15
CA SER A 213 -18.31 12.44 -0.06
C SER A 213 -19.56 12.56 -0.94
N ASN A 214 -20.48 13.46 -0.60
CA ASN A 214 -21.73 13.64 -1.34
C ASN A 214 -21.51 13.95 -2.84
N SER A 215 -20.47 14.73 -3.16
CA SER A 215 -20.13 15.03 -4.56
C SER A 215 -19.77 13.79 -5.37
N ILE A 216 -19.16 12.80 -4.74
CA ILE A 216 -18.82 11.52 -5.37
C ILE A 216 -20.05 10.64 -5.50
N ILE A 217 -20.89 10.58 -4.47
CA ILE A 217 -22.17 9.86 -4.51
C ILE A 217 -23.05 10.37 -5.67
N CYS A 218 -23.17 11.70 -5.83
CA CYS A 218 -23.95 12.29 -6.93
C CYS A 218 -23.37 12.02 -8.33
N ALA A 219 -22.07 11.80 -8.43
CA ALA A 219 -21.40 11.50 -9.70
C ALA A 219 -21.32 9.99 -10.00
N SER A 220 -21.72 9.14 -9.05
CA SER A 220 -21.70 7.69 -9.21
C SER A 220 -22.85 7.21 -10.09
N ASN A 221 -22.58 6.22 -10.95
CA ASN A 221 -23.63 5.56 -11.72
C ASN A 221 -24.59 4.81 -10.80
N ARG A 222 -24.07 4.25 -9.70
CA ARG A 222 -24.86 3.53 -8.70
C ARG A 222 -24.24 3.59 -7.32
N VAL A 223 -25.12 3.50 -6.31
CA VAL A 223 -24.72 3.35 -4.90
C VAL A 223 -25.26 2.00 -4.43
N VAL A 224 -24.35 1.14 -3.97
CA VAL A 224 -24.64 -0.23 -3.58
C VAL A 224 -24.18 -0.53 -2.16
N CYS A 225 -24.70 -1.58 -1.54
CA CYS A 225 -24.28 -2.02 -0.21
C CYS A 225 -23.71 -3.43 -0.20
N ILE A 226 -22.92 -3.72 0.82
CA ILE A 226 -22.60 -5.07 1.27
C ILE A 226 -23.63 -5.38 2.37
N PRO A 227 -24.57 -6.33 2.16
CA PRO A 227 -25.55 -6.66 3.18
C PRO A 227 -24.87 -7.20 4.44
N THR A 228 -25.36 -6.76 5.59
CA THR A 228 -24.92 -7.20 6.92
C THR A 228 -26.14 -7.49 7.78
N GLU A 229 -26.05 -8.44 8.73
CA GLU A 229 -27.20 -8.82 9.57
C GLU A 229 -27.27 -8.03 10.88
N SER A 230 -26.13 -7.87 11.57
CA SER A 230 -26.11 -7.42 12.97
C SER A 230 -25.19 -6.23 13.23
N VAL A 231 -24.64 -5.63 12.18
CA VAL A 231 -23.75 -4.47 12.27
C VAL A 231 -24.18 -3.40 11.25
N GLU A 232 -24.04 -2.13 11.60
CA GLU A 232 -24.41 -1.02 10.71
C GLU A 232 -23.44 -0.90 9.51
N SER A 233 -22.17 -1.22 9.72
CA SER A 233 -21.15 -1.13 8.69
C SER A 233 -19.97 -2.07 8.98
N LEU A 234 -19.23 -2.41 7.93
CA LEU A 234 -17.97 -3.14 8.02
C LEU A 234 -16.80 -2.16 7.99
N ASN A 235 -15.67 -2.60 8.55
CA ASN A 235 -14.39 -1.94 8.34
C ASN A 235 -14.12 -1.79 6.84
N VAL A 236 -13.59 -0.62 6.41
CA VAL A 236 -13.41 -0.30 4.99
C VAL A 236 -12.49 -1.30 4.27
N ALA A 237 -11.43 -1.76 4.92
CA ALA A 237 -10.54 -2.75 4.32
C ALA A 237 -11.23 -4.12 4.15
N MET A 238 -12.09 -4.51 5.08
CA MET A 238 -12.93 -5.70 4.94
C MET A 238 -13.90 -5.54 3.77
N SER A 239 -14.59 -4.41 3.68
CA SER A 239 -15.53 -4.10 2.59
C SER A 239 -14.87 -4.21 1.22
N VAL A 240 -13.71 -3.58 1.05
CA VAL A 240 -12.93 -3.64 -0.19
C VAL A 240 -12.57 -5.10 -0.53
N ASN A 241 -12.05 -5.85 0.45
CA ASN A 241 -11.60 -7.21 0.21
C ASN A 241 -12.74 -8.17 -0.12
N ILE A 242 -13.92 -8.02 0.49
CA ILE A 242 -15.12 -8.80 0.15
C ILE A 242 -15.50 -8.57 -1.32
N VAL A 243 -15.56 -7.31 -1.74
CA VAL A 243 -15.95 -6.96 -3.12
C VAL A 243 -14.92 -7.44 -4.13
N LEU A 244 -13.64 -7.23 -3.87
CA LEU A 244 -12.57 -7.69 -4.77
C LEU A 244 -12.52 -9.22 -4.86
N ALA A 245 -12.68 -9.93 -3.74
CA ALA A 245 -12.76 -11.39 -3.72
C ALA A 245 -13.94 -11.90 -4.53
N PHE A 246 -15.14 -11.30 -4.35
CA PHE A 246 -16.32 -11.65 -5.12
C PHE A 246 -16.10 -11.49 -6.63
N LEU A 247 -15.53 -10.35 -7.06
CA LEU A 247 -15.24 -10.09 -8.47
C LEU A 247 -14.18 -11.04 -9.02
N TYR A 248 -13.17 -11.36 -8.23
CA TYR A 248 -12.14 -12.32 -8.60
C TYR A 248 -12.73 -13.70 -8.83
N PHE A 249 -13.51 -14.23 -7.87
CA PHE A 249 -14.10 -15.56 -7.99
C PHE A 249 -15.17 -15.65 -9.09
N LYS A 250 -15.92 -14.57 -9.34
CA LYS A 250 -16.90 -14.52 -10.44
C LYS A 250 -16.27 -14.74 -11.83
N ARG A 251 -14.94 -14.53 -11.98
CA ARG A 251 -14.23 -14.83 -13.24
C ARG A 251 -14.05 -16.32 -13.51
N PHE A 252 -14.25 -17.17 -12.51
CA PHE A 252 -14.09 -18.62 -12.61
C PHE A 252 -15.43 -19.38 -12.61
N CYS A 253 -16.54 -18.68 -12.47
CA CYS A 253 -17.91 -19.22 -12.58
C CYS A 253 -18.53 -18.84 -13.93
#